data_f283026c5231322966251277e665a47e
#
_entry.id   f283026c5231322966251277e665a47e
#
_cell.length_a   1.000
_cell.length_b   1.000
_cell.length_c   1.000
_cell.angle_alpha   90.00
_cell.angle_beta   90.00
_cell.angle_gamma   90.00
#
_symmetry.space_group_name_H-M   'P 1'
#
loop_
_entity.id
_entity.type
_entity.pdbx_description
1 polymer ?
#
loop_
_entity_poly.entity_id
_entity_poly.type
_entity_poly.pdbx_seq_one_letter_code
_entity_poly.pdbx_strand_id
1 'polypeptide(L)'
;MAQLWGGRFTKETDQLVYNFNASISFDKRLYAQDIRGSIAHVMMLAKQGILTDADKEKIVEGLEGILDDIEKGRLEISDKYEDIHSFVEAVLTERIGEPGKKLHTGRSRNDQVALDMKLYTRDEVHLIDNLLKELLFAILNIMEEHTETIMPGFTHLQKAQPITLAHHMGAYFEMFKRDHERMHDIYRRMNTCPLGSGALAGTTYPLDRDYTAKLLGFDGPTLNSMDGVSDRDYLIELLAALATVMMHLSRFSEEIIIWNSNEYQFVELDDAYSTGSSIMPQKKNPDIAELVRGKTGRVYGALMSLLTSMKGIPLAYNKDMQEDKEPAFDAIDTAKGCISLFTGMLRTIRFKKDRMEASARHGFTNATDAADYLVGKGVPFRDAHGIVGQLVLYCIDKGIALDDMTLEEYREISPVFQEDIYDAISIDTCVNKRVTTGAPGKKAMEEVIGIYKKYMREYS
;
A
#
# COMPACT_ATOMS: atom_id res chain seq x y z
N MET A 1 -2.92 -13.76 -40.03
CA MET A 1 -2.52 -13.75 -38.62
C MET A 1 -1.57 -14.90 -38.37
N ALA A 2 -0.39 -14.64 -37.87
CA ALA A 2 0.61 -15.69 -37.64
C ALA A 2 0.28 -16.39 -36.30
N GLN A 3 -0.38 -17.53 -36.36
CA GLN A 3 -0.55 -18.43 -35.22
C GLN A 3 0.66 -19.34 -35.10
N LEU A 4 1.34 -19.32 -33.96
CA LEU A 4 2.51 -20.16 -33.69
C LEU A 4 2.14 -21.65 -33.47
N TRP A 5 0.86 -22.03 -33.42
CA TRP A 5 0.34 -23.36 -33.04
C TRP A 5 -0.63 -23.98 -34.06
N GLY A 6 -0.53 -23.63 -35.35
CA GLY A 6 -1.50 -24.02 -36.39
C GLY A 6 -1.44 -25.46 -36.92
N GLY A 7 -0.41 -26.26 -36.62
CA GLY A 7 -0.09 -27.51 -37.35
C GLY A 7 -1.14 -28.65 -37.28
N ARG A 8 -2.05 -28.66 -36.29
CA ARG A 8 -3.08 -29.69 -36.16
C ARG A 8 -4.47 -29.24 -36.67
N PHE A 9 -4.66 -27.93 -36.82
CA PHE A 9 -5.98 -27.38 -37.10
C PHE A 9 -6.23 -27.29 -38.60
N THR A 10 -7.43 -27.71 -39.01
CA THR A 10 -7.84 -27.75 -40.43
C THR A 10 -8.73 -26.57 -40.82
N LYS A 11 -9.09 -25.70 -39.85
CA LYS A 11 -9.89 -24.51 -40.09
C LYS A 11 -9.24 -23.31 -39.44
N GLU A 12 -9.45 -22.13 -40.00
CA GLU A 12 -9.06 -20.87 -39.38
C GLU A 12 -9.87 -20.62 -38.11
N THR A 13 -9.25 -19.98 -37.12
CA THR A 13 -9.91 -19.57 -35.89
C THR A 13 -10.92 -18.46 -36.19
N ASP A 14 -12.12 -18.59 -35.67
CA ASP A 14 -13.12 -17.52 -35.73
C ASP A 14 -12.60 -16.22 -35.12
N GLN A 15 -12.87 -15.09 -35.74
CA GLN A 15 -12.34 -13.80 -35.32
C GLN A 15 -12.82 -13.38 -33.91
N LEU A 16 -14.06 -13.74 -33.53
CA LEU A 16 -14.56 -13.45 -32.18
C LEU A 16 -13.82 -14.30 -31.13
N VAL A 17 -13.55 -15.57 -31.45
CA VAL A 17 -12.75 -16.45 -30.58
C VAL A 17 -11.33 -15.93 -30.43
N TYR A 18 -10.71 -15.47 -31.53
CA TYR A 18 -9.38 -14.87 -31.48
C TYR A 18 -9.36 -13.64 -30.56
N ASN A 19 -10.27 -12.70 -30.77
CA ASN A 19 -10.34 -11.46 -29.99
C ASN A 19 -10.64 -11.72 -28.52
N PHE A 20 -11.48 -12.73 -28.23
CA PHE A 20 -11.81 -13.11 -26.84
C PHE A 20 -10.63 -13.76 -26.11
N ASN A 21 -9.76 -14.46 -26.82
CA ASN A 21 -8.58 -15.10 -26.23
C ASN A 21 -7.36 -14.18 -26.13
N ALA A 22 -7.28 -13.13 -26.96
CA ALA A 22 -6.15 -12.25 -27.02
C ALA A 22 -5.97 -11.45 -25.72
N SER A 23 -4.73 -11.32 -25.26
CA SER A 23 -4.36 -10.62 -24.03
C SER A 23 -3.47 -9.38 -24.28
N ILE A 24 -3.05 -9.14 -25.53
CA ILE A 24 -2.12 -8.07 -25.88
C ILE A 24 -2.58 -6.68 -25.39
N SER A 25 -3.88 -6.43 -25.31
CA SER A 25 -4.45 -5.15 -24.87
C SER A 25 -4.03 -4.76 -23.45
N PHE A 26 -3.82 -5.74 -22.57
CA PHE A 26 -3.42 -5.53 -21.18
C PHE A 26 -2.04 -6.11 -20.84
N ASP A 27 -1.62 -7.23 -21.46
CA ASP A 27 -0.32 -7.85 -21.15
C ASP A 27 0.88 -7.16 -21.82
N LYS A 28 0.64 -6.26 -22.78
CA LYS A 28 1.71 -5.47 -23.41
C LYS A 28 2.57 -4.70 -22.40
N ARG A 29 2.09 -4.42 -21.19
CA ARG A 29 2.89 -3.80 -20.12
C ARG A 29 4.02 -4.69 -19.60
N LEU A 30 4.00 -6.00 -19.90
CA LEU A 30 5.00 -6.97 -19.49
C LEU A 30 6.19 -7.05 -20.46
N TYR A 31 6.27 -6.21 -21.48
CA TYR A 31 7.31 -6.28 -22.52
C TYR A 31 8.75 -6.34 -21.97
N ALA A 32 9.02 -5.54 -20.94
CA ALA A 32 10.34 -5.48 -20.32
C ALA A 32 10.67 -6.76 -19.54
N GLN A 33 9.67 -7.33 -18.85
CA GLN A 33 9.83 -8.58 -18.12
C GLN A 33 10.03 -9.77 -19.06
N ASP A 34 9.23 -9.84 -20.13
CA ASP A 34 9.37 -10.88 -21.16
C ASP A 34 10.74 -10.86 -21.83
N ILE A 35 11.23 -9.67 -22.19
CA ILE A 35 12.55 -9.51 -22.79
C ILE A 35 13.66 -9.90 -21.81
N ARG A 36 13.60 -9.45 -20.54
CA ARG A 36 14.58 -9.84 -19.51
C ARG A 36 14.59 -11.36 -19.28
N GLY A 37 13.42 -11.96 -19.19
CA GLY A 37 13.26 -13.41 -19.04
C GLY A 37 13.81 -14.18 -20.24
N SER A 38 13.54 -13.69 -21.46
CA SER A 38 14.02 -14.27 -22.70
C SER A 38 15.54 -14.19 -22.83
N ILE A 39 16.16 -13.08 -22.46
CA ILE A 39 17.64 -12.93 -22.44
C ILE A 39 18.26 -13.94 -21.47
N ALA A 40 17.75 -14.05 -20.24
CA ALA A 40 18.26 -15.01 -19.27
C ALA A 40 18.12 -16.46 -19.75
N HIS A 41 17.00 -16.78 -20.40
CA HIS A 41 16.76 -18.10 -20.99
C HIS A 41 17.79 -18.42 -22.09
N VAL A 42 18.04 -17.52 -23.02
CA VAL A 42 19.02 -17.69 -24.11
C VAL A 42 20.45 -17.83 -23.58
N MET A 43 20.81 -17.04 -22.57
CA MET A 43 22.12 -17.17 -21.91
C MET A 43 22.30 -18.55 -21.27
N MET A 44 21.26 -19.08 -20.66
CA MET A 44 21.26 -20.42 -20.08
C MET A 44 21.35 -21.51 -21.15
N LEU A 45 20.57 -21.40 -22.24
CA LEU A 45 20.62 -22.37 -23.37
C LEU A 45 22.01 -22.45 -23.98
N ALA A 46 22.69 -21.32 -24.15
CA ALA A 46 24.05 -21.29 -24.67
C ALA A 46 25.05 -21.90 -23.68
N LYS A 47 24.94 -21.59 -22.37
CA LYS A 47 25.76 -22.21 -21.33
C LYS A 47 25.66 -23.74 -21.34
N GLN A 48 24.48 -24.27 -21.63
CA GLN A 48 24.20 -25.71 -21.69
C GLN A 48 24.54 -26.32 -23.06
N GLY A 49 25.08 -25.55 -23.99
CA GLY A 49 25.45 -26.03 -25.34
C GLY A 49 24.25 -26.35 -26.24
N ILE A 50 23.05 -25.92 -25.87
CA ILE A 50 21.81 -26.09 -26.66
C ILE A 50 21.76 -25.07 -27.80
N LEU A 51 22.28 -23.86 -27.56
CA LEU A 51 22.50 -22.83 -28.57
C LEU A 51 24.01 -22.59 -28.75
N THR A 52 24.38 -22.14 -29.96
CA THR A 52 25.74 -21.63 -30.21
C THR A 52 25.92 -20.23 -29.60
N ASP A 53 27.16 -19.84 -29.27
CA ASP A 53 27.43 -18.46 -28.82
C ASP A 53 27.03 -17.42 -29.85
N ALA A 54 27.22 -17.72 -31.17
CA ALA A 54 26.81 -16.82 -32.24
C ALA A 54 25.28 -16.63 -32.32
N ASP A 55 24.47 -17.66 -32.06
CA ASP A 55 23.01 -17.54 -31.99
C ASP A 55 22.62 -16.72 -30.74
N LYS A 56 23.22 -17.00 -29.57
CA LYS A 56 23.01 -16.27 -28.33
C LYS A 56 23.24 -14.77 -28.51
N GLU A 57 24.41 -14.39 -29.07
CA GLU A 57 24.76 -12.97 -29.24
C GLU A 57 23.74 -12.24 -30.11
N LYS A 58 23.35 -12.84 -31.25
CA LYS A 58 22.34 -12.26 -32.16
C LYS A 58 20.97 -12.11 -31.47
N ILE A 59 20.54 -13.12 -30.71
CA ILE A 59 19.24 -13.09 -30.03
C ILE A 59 19.24 -12.04 -28.93
N VAL A 60 20.29 -11.98 -28.10
CA VAL A 60 20.41 -10.98 -27.01
C VAL A 60 20.44 -9.57 -27.60
N GLU A 61 21.31 -9.29 -28.61
CA GLU A 61 21.36 -7.99 -29.28
C GLU A 61 20.00 -7.61 -29.90
N GLY A 62 19.31 -8.57 -30.52
CA GLY A 62 17.99 -8.36 -31.12
C GLY A 62 16.94 -8.01 -30.06
N LEU A 63 16.94 -8.70 -28.91
CA LEU A 63 16.02 -8.44 -27.80
C LEU A 63 16.28 -7.09 -27.11
N GLU A 64 17.55 -6.75 -26.85
CA GLU A 64 17.95 -5.45 -26.31
C GLU A 64 17.56 -4.31 -27.27
N GLY A 65 17.73 -4.51 -28.59
CA GLY A 65 17.29 -3.56 -29.59
C GLY A 65 15.77 -3.38 -29.63
N ILE A 66 14.99 -4.44 -29.41
CA ILE A 66 13.51 -4.36 -29.30
C ILE A 66 13.12 -3.56 -28.06
N LEU A 67 13.74 -3.83 -26.91
CA LEU A 67 13.50 -3.10 -25.67
C LEU A 67 13.76 -1.61 -25.83
N ASP A 68 14.94 -1.25 -26.36
CA ASP A 68 15.33 0.15 -26.59
C ASP A 68 14.37 0.87 -27.56
N ASP A 69 13.90 0.18 -28.59
CA ASP A 69 12.96 0.74 -29.58
C ASP A 69 11.56 0.98 -28.97
N ILE A 70 11.08 0.07 -28.11
CA ILE A 70 9.80 0.26 -27.41
C ILE A 70 9.92 1.44 -26.42
N GLU A 71 10.96 1.45 -25.60
CA GLU A 71 11.17 2.51 -24.59
C GLU A 71 11.33 3.91 -25.21
N LYS A 72 11.94 3.99 -26.39
CA LYS A 72 12.11 5.25 -27.13
C LYS A 72 10.93 5.59 -28.06
N GLY A 73 9.89 4.79 -28.07
CA GLY A 73 8.71 4.98 -28.91
C GLY A 73 8.97 4.79 -30.42
N ARG A 74 10.05 4.10 -30.80
CA ARG A 74 10.35 3.78 -32.18
C ARG A 74 9.66 2.52 -32.70
N LEU A 75 9.25 1.66 -31.79
CA LEU A 75 8.49 0.44 -32.06
C LEU A 75 7.21 0.45 -31.24
N GLU A 76 6.07 0.53 -31.92
CA GLU A 76 4.76 0.42 -31.30
C GLU A 76 4.33 -1.05 -31.17
N ILE A 77 3.83 -1.45 -30.00
CA ILE A 77 3.31 -2.80 -29.77
C ILE A 77 1.98 -2.94 -30.48
N SER A 78 1.93 -3.82 -31.48
CA SER A 78 0.76 -3.98 -32.36
C SER A 78 -0.27 -4.95 -31.78
N ASP A 79 -1.53 -4.53 -31.73
CA ASP A 79 -2.69 -5.33 -31.28
C ASP A 79 -3.06 -6.46 -32.30
N LYS A 80 -2.26 -6.67 -33.35
CA LYS A 80 -2.43 -7.78 -34.31
C LYS A 80 -1.95 -9.14 -33.77
N TYR A 81 -1.23 -9.12 -32.66
CA TYR A 81 -0.72 -10.34 -32.01
C TYR A 81 -1.62 -10.77 -30.86
N GLU A 82 -1.61 -12.06 -30.53
CA GLU A 82 -2.42 -12.62 -29.45
C GLU A 82 -1.98 -12.10 -28.07
N ASP A 83 -0.65 -12.05 -27.87
CA ASP A 83 -0.02 -11.65 -26.60
C ASP A 83 1.33 -10.95 -26.86
N ILE A 84 1.90 -10.35 -25.81
CA ILE A 84 3.18 -9.63 -25.87
C ILE A 84 4.33 -10.57 -26.27
N HIS A 85 4.28 -11.81 -25.85
CA HIS A 85 5.32 -12.81 -26.12
C HIS A 85 5.38 -13.15 -27.60
N SER A 86 4.23 -13.33 -28.25
CA SER A 86 4.11 -13.55 -29.69
C SER A 86 4.59 -12.34 -30.49
N PHE A 87 4.33 -11.13 -30.00
CA PHE A 87 4.82 -9.89 -30.59
C PHE A 87 6.36 -9.84 -30.55
N VAL A 88 6.97 -10.03 -29.37
CA VAL A 88 8.43 -9.98 -29.20
C VAL A 88 9.12 -11.05 -30.06
N GLU A 89 8.62 -12.29 -30.04
CA GLU A 89 9.17 -13.40 -30.82
C GLU A 89 9.08 -13.15 -32.36
N ALA A 90 7.96 -12.60 -32.82
CA ALA A 90 7.76 -12.28 -34.24
C ALA A 90 8.70 -11.15 -34.69
N VAL A 91 8.78 -10.05 -33.95
CA VAL A 91 9.66 -8.92 -34.26
C VAL A 91 11.13 -9.35 -34.22
N LEU A 92 11.51 -10.16 -33.23
CA LEU A 92 12.85 -10.72 -33.14
C LEU A 92 13.19 -11.56 -34.41
N THR A 93 12.27 -12.46 -34.77
CA THR A 93 12.46 -13.33 -35.95
C THR A 93 12.52 -12.51 -37.23
N GLU A 94 11.74 -11.45 -37.36
CA GLU A 94 11.82 -10.53 -38.51
C GLU A 94 13.18 -9.84 -38.58
N ARG A 95 13.76 -9.45 -37.47
CA ARG A 95 15.04 -8.73 -37.40
C ARG A 95 16.26 -9.61 -37.66
N ILE A 96 16.28 -10.83 -37.08
CA ILE A 96 17.50 -11.65 -37.07
C ILE A 96 17.35 -13.00 -37.81
N GLY A 97 16.15 -13.34 -38.32
CA GLY A 97 15.90 -14.55 -39.13
C GLY A 97 15.91 -15.85 -38.30
N GLU A 98 16.54 -16.90 -38.81
CA GLU A 98 16.57 -18.25 -38.24
C GLU A 98 17.02 -18.31 -36.76
N PRO A 99 18.01 -17.55 -36.29
CA PRO A 99 18.33 -17.53 -34.84
C PRO A 99 17.14 -17.16 -33.93
N GLY A 100 16.27 -16.23 -34.36
CA GLY A 100 15.11 -15.79 -33.59
C GLY A 100 14.13 -16.93 -33.31
N LYS A 101 13.96 -17.86 -34.23
CA LYS A 101 13.09 -19.04 -34.08
C LYS A 101 13.57 -20.01 -32.99
N LYS A 102 14.81 -19.92 -32.53
CA LYS A 102 15.40 -20.79 -31.52
C LYS A 102 15.09 -20.28 -30.08
N LEU A 103 14.59 -19.06 -29.95
CA LEU A 103 14.30 -18.43 -28.63
C LEU A 103 13.38 -19.31 -27.74
N HIS A 104 12.40 -19.97 -28.34
CA HIS A 104 11.41 -20.78 -27.61
C HIS A 104 11.86 -22.19 -27.22
N THR A 105 13.12 -22.58 -27.54
CA THR A 105 13.65 -23.92 -27.27
C THR A 105 13.61 -24.25 -25.77
N GLY A 106 12.97 -25.37 -25.40
CA GLY A 106 12.88 -25.83 -24.00
C GLY A 106 12.01 -24.95 -23.10
N ARG A 107 11.13 -24.11 -23.65
CA ARG A 107 10.22 -23.21 -22.93
C ARG A 107 8.78 -23.45 -23.34
N SER A 108 7.84 -23.21 -22.43
CA SER A 108 6.41 -23.12 -22.70
C SER A 108 5.91 -21.70 -22.48
N ARG A 109 4.80 -21.34 -23.11
CA ARG A 109 4.10 -20.10 -22.79
C ARG A 109 3.71 -20.05 -21.30
N ASN A 110 3.43 -21.20 -20.69
CA ASN A 110 2.98 -21.26 -19.28
C ASN A 110 4.08 -20.81 -18.30
N ASP A 111 5.31 -21.31 -18.40
CA ASP A 111 6.41 -20.89 -17.52
C ASP A 111 6.95 -19.49 -17.89
N GLN A 112 6.83 -19.08 -19.14
CA GLN A 112 7.15 -17.73 -19.60
C GLN A 112 6.22 -16.69 -18.95
N VAL A 113 4.91 -16.84 -19.06
CA VAL A 113 3.92 -15.94 -18.44
C VAL A 113 4.04 -15.92 -16.91
N ALA A 114 4.24 -17.10 -16.29
CA ALA A 114 4.44 -17.19 -14.85
C ALA A 114 5.68 -16.40 -14.39
N LEU A 115 6.77 -16.47 -15.16
CA LEU A 115 7.98 -15.67 -14.90
C LEU A 115 7.71 -14.18 -15.02
N ASP A 116 7.07 -13.74 -16.10
CA ASP A 116 6.86 -12.32 -16.38
C ASP A 116 5.97 -11.68 -15.31
N MET A 117 4.94 -12.38 -14.89
CA MET A 117 4.09 -11.94 -13.80
C MET A 117 4.84 -11.87 -12.46
N LYS A 118 5.73 -12.81 -12.15
CA LYS A 118 6.58 -12.74 -10.96
C LYS A 118 7.58 -11.59 -11.03
N LEU A 119 8.23 -11.37 -12.17
CA LEU A 119 9.14 -10.24 -12.36
C LEU A 119 8.40 -8.91 -12.22
N TYR A 120 7.27 -8.76 -12.89
CA TYR A 120 6.43 -7.57 -12.80
C TYR A 120 5.98 -7.30 -11.35
N THR A 121 5.43 -8.31 -10.69
CA THR A 121 4.96 -8.17 -9.31
C THR A 121 6.10 -7.79 -8.36
N ARG A 122 7.29 -8.35 -8.57
CA ARG A 122 8.48 -8.00 -7.79
C ARG A 122 8.89 -6.54 -7.98
N ASP A 123 8.90 -6.06 -9.23
CA ASP A 123 9.19 -4.67 -9.54
C ASP A 123 8.17 -3.73 -8.87
N GLU A 124 6.88 -4.09 -8.91
CA GLU A 124 5.80 -3.31 -8.30
C GLU A 124 5.84 -3.33 -6.75
N VAL A 125 6.19 -4.46 -6.14
CA VAL A 125 6.39 -4.55 -4.68
C VAL A 125 7.48 -3.57 -4.23
N HIS A 126 8.59 -3.46 -4.96
CA HIS A 126 9.64 -2.50 -4.66
C HIS A 126 9.18 -1.03 -4.82
N LEU A 127 8.38 -0.75 -5.86
CA LEU A 127 7.83 0.60 -6.04
C LEU A 127 6.86 0.98 -4.91
N ILE A 128 5.98 0.06 -4.53
CA ILE A 128 5.01 0.28 -3.44
C ILE A 128 5.73 0.43 -2.10
N ASP A 129 6.76 -0.39 -1.84
CA ASP A 129 7.61 -0.29 -0.66
C ASP A 129 8.22 1.12 -0.52
N ASN A 130 8.77 1.66 -1.62
CA ASN A 130 9.31 3.02 -1.63
C ASN A 130 8.23 4.08 -1.39
N LEU A 131 7.05 3.93 -1.98
CA LEU A 131 5.94 4.86 -1.75
C LEU A 131 5.45 4.83 -0.30
N LEU A 132 5.40 3.65 0.34
CA LEU A 132 5.07 3.51 1.76
C LEU A 132 6.14 4.15 2.65
N LYS A 133 7.43 4.02 2.31
CA LYS A 133 8.50 4.73 3.01
C LYS A 133 8.34 6.24 2.93
N GLU A 134 8.01 6.79 1.76
CA GLU A 134 7.75 8.22 1.62
C GLU A 134 6.55 8.69 2.46
N LEU A 135 5.49 7.89 2.54
CA LEU A 135 4.34 8.16 3.40
C LEU A 135 4.72 8.13 4.88
N LEU A 136 5.49 7.13 5.31
CA LEU A 136 6.01 7.03 6.67
C LEU A 136 6.87 8.23 7.04
N PHE A 137 7.75 8.68 6.14
CA PHE A 137 8.54 9.91 6.34
C PHE A 137 7.66 11.16 6.48
N ALA A 138 6.62 11.29 5.67
CA ALA A 138 5.70 12.43 5.78
C ALA A 138 4.97 12.44 7.14
N ILE A 139 4.51 11.29 7.61
CA ILE A 139 3.87 11.15 8.92
C ILE A 139 4.87 11.45 10.05
N LEU A 140 6.09 10.91 9.97
CA LEU A 140 7.13 11.13 10.98
C LEU A 140 7.50 12.61 11.12
N ASN A 141 7.60 13.35 10.01
CA ASN A 141 7.85 14.79 10.02
C ASN A 141 6.73 15.55 10.76
N ILE A 142 5.48 15.20 10.49
CA ILE A 142 4.33 15.78 11.22
C ILE A 142 4.44 15.47 12.72
N MET A 143 4.80 14.25 13.10
CA MET A 143 4.98 13.88 14.50
C MET A 143 6.06 14.74 15.18
N GLU A 144 7.20 14.95 14.51
CA GLU A 144 8.31 15.77 15.05
C GLU A 144 7.91 17.23 15.30
N GLU A 145 7.12 17.80 14.39
CA GLU A 145 6.70 19.21 14.46
C GLU A 145 5.55 19.42 15.47
N HIS A 146 4.86 18.35 15.89
CA HIS A 146 3.60 18.44 16.63
C HIS A 146 3.58 17.66 17.94
N THR A 147 4.73 17.44 18.58
CA THR A 147 4.82 16.75 19.89
C THR A 147 4.11 17.49 21.02
N GLU A 148 3.88 18.79 20.89
CA GLU A 148 3.19 19.65 21.86
C GLU A 148 1.87 20.22 21.34
N THR A 149 1.43 19.84 20.14
CA THR A 149 0.14 20.29 19.59
C THR A 149 -0.98 19.47 20.19
N ILE A 150 -1.69 20.03 21.17
CA ILE A 150 -2.78 19.38 21.87
C ILE A 150 -4.04 19.35 21.02
N MET A 151 -4.74 18.21 21.02
CA MET A 151 -6.02 18.01 20.37
C MET A 151 -6.89 17.05 21.21
N PRO A 152 -8.23 17.04 21.01
CA PRO A 152 -9.06 16.02 21.62
C PRO A 152 -8.84 14.67 20.95
N GLY A 153 -8.64 13.62 21.72
CA GLY A 153 -8.81 12.25 21.28
C GLY A 153 -10.30 11.89 21.30
N PHE A 154 -10.71 11.03 20.35
CA PHE A 154 -12.11 10.64 20.17
C PHE A 154 -12.30 9.13 20.33
N THR A 155 -13.40 8.76 20.98
CA THR A 155 -14.01 7.43 20.91
C THR A 155 -15.49 7.61 20.58
N HIS A 156 -16.05 6.77 19.71
CA HIS A 156 -17.46 6.90 19.26
C HIS A 156 -17.79 8.29 18.67
N LEU A 157 -16.80 8.98 18.08
CA LEU A 157 -16.87 10.38 17.64
C LEU A 157 -17.23 11.38 18.78
N GLN A 158 -17.10 10.95 20.02
CA GLN A 158 -17.22 11.82 21.20
C GLN A 158 -15.81 12.16 21.71
N LYS A 159 -15.63 13.40 22.18
CA LYS A 159 -14.39 13.81 22.84
C LYS A 159 -14.16 12.96 24.09
N ALA A 160 -12.97 12.40 24.21
CA ALA A 160 -12.64 11.48 25.29
C ALA A 160 -11.56 12.06 26.21
N GLN A 161 -10.31 12.06 25.76
CA GLN A 161 -9.16 12.52 26.53
C GLN A 161 -8.27 13.41 25.65
N PRO A 162 -7.49 14.36 26.25
CA PRO A 162 -6.56 15.16 25.47
C PRO A 162 -5.35 14.31 25.05
N ILE A 163 -4.94 14.50 23.80
CA ILE A 163 -3.77 13.86 23.21
C ILE A 163 -2.93 14.90 22.45
N THR A 164 -1.80 14.50 21.89
CA THR A 164 -1.07 15.33 20.93
C THR A 164 -1.33 14.88 19.51
N LEU A 165 -1.16 15.78 18.54
CA LEU A 165 -1.22 15.44 17.12
C LEU A 165 -0.14 14.40 16.77
N ALA A 166 1.06 14.51 17.36
CA ALA A 166 2.10 13.49 17.22
C ALA A 166 1.64 12.10 17.64
N HIS A 167 0.93 11.99 18.76
CA HIS A 167 0.37 10.73 19.24
C HIS A 167 -0.65 10.15 18.25
N HIS A 168 -1.54 10.98 17.73
CA HIS A 168 -2.53 10.58 16.74
C HIS A 168 -1.86 10.08 15.45
N MET A 169 -0.89 10.84 14.91
CA MET A 169 -0.14 10.46 13.71
C MET A 169 0.68 9.18 13.92
N GLY A 170 1.18 8.95 15.14
CA GLY A 170 1.88 7.72 15.49
C GLY A 170 1.04 6.46 15.31
N ALA A 171 -0.28 6.55 15.50
CA ALA A 171 -1.18 5.43 15.23
C ALA A 171 -1.21 5.07 13.73
N TYR A 172 -1.22 6.06 12.84
CA TYR A 172 -1.11 5.83 11.39
C TYR A 172 0.28 5.37 10.98
N PHE A 173 1.33 5.89 11.61
CA PHE A 173 2.68 5.37 11.38
C PHE A 173 2.76 3.87 11.65
N GLU A 174 2.23 3.39 12.76
CA GLU A 174 2.18 1.96 13.09
C GLU A 174 1.37 1.14 12.08
N MET A 175 0.27 1.68 11.54
CA MET A 175 -0.50 0.99 10.50
C MET A 175 0.32 0.82 9.23
N PHE A 176 0.90 1.89 8.70
CA PHE A 176 1.68 1.85 7.45
C PHE A 176 3.04 1.17 7.62
N LYS A 177 3.63 1.18 8.82
CA LYS A 177 4.80 0.37 9.16
C LYS A 177 4.51 -1.12 8.97
N ARG A 178 3.38 -1.62 9.47
CA ARG A 178 2.95 -3.01 9.25
C ARG A 178 2.65 -3.29 7.77
N ASP A 179 2.18 -2.30 7.02
CA ASP A 179 1.97 -2.45 5.57
C ASP A 179 3.30 -2.55 4.81
N HIS A 180 4.29 -1.76 5.17
CA HIS A 180 5.65 -1.84 4.65
C HIS A 180 6.28 -3.22 4.95
N GLU A 181 6.14 -3.73 6.17
CA GLU A 181 6.62 -5.07 6.56
C GLU A 181 5.95 -6.18 5.72
N ARG A 182 4.66 -6.04 5.36
CA ARG A 182 3.97 -6.96 4.45
C ARG A 182 4.60 -7.02 3.07
N MET A 183 5.09 -5.91 2.52
CA MET A 183 5.80 -5.91 1.22
C MET A 183 7.05 -6.77 1.27
N HIS A 184 7.84 -6.70 2.35
CA HIS A 184 9.01 -7.55 2.54
C HIS A 184 8.65 -9.03 2.68
N ASP A 185 7.56 -9.35 3.38
CA ASP A 185 7.09 -10.72 3.52
C ASP A 185 6.64 -11.33 2.20
N ILE A 186 5.93 -10.56 1.36
CA ILE A 186 5.52 -10.98 0.02
C ILE A 186 6.75 -11.21 -0.84
N TYR A 187 7.68 -10.25 -0.88
CA TYR A 187 8.93 -10.38 -1.64
C TYR A 187 9.67 -11.68 -1.31
N ARG A 188 9.86 -11.97 -0.02
CA ARG A 188 10.58 -13.17 0.44
C ARG A 188 9.92 -14.47 -0.04
N ARG A 189 8.58 -14.57 -0.02
CA ARG A 189 7.88 -15.79 -0.46
C ARG A 189 7.80 -15.93 -1.96
N MET A 190 7.67 -14.83 -2.69
CA MET A 190 7.53 -14.86 -4.15
C MET A 190 8.83 -15.05 -4.91
N ASN A 191 9.99 -14.81 -4.28
CA ASN A 191 11.28 -14.69 -4.98
C ASN A 191 11.86 -16.04 -5.44
N THR A 192 11.04 -16.86 -6.12
CA THR A 192 11.42 -18.14 -6.72
C THR A 192 11.13 -18.16 -8.21
N CYS A 193 12.10 -18.64 -9.02
CA CYS A 193 12.04 -18.62 -10.49
C CYS A 193 11.22 -19.78 -11.06
N PRO A 194 10.12 -19.55 -11.79
CA PRO A 194 9.34 -20.62 -12.41
C PRO A 194 9.91 -21.08 -13.75
N LEU A 195 10.79 -20.29 -14.41
CA LEU A 195 11.28 -20.60 -15.74
C LEU A 195 12.05 -21.92 -15.78
N GLY A 196 11.80 -22.73 -16.82
CA GLY A 196 12.26 -24.11 -16.95
C GLY A 196 11.26 -25.14 -16.40
N SER A 197 10.10 -24.70 -15.87
CA SER A 197 8.99 -25.60 -15.53
C SER A 197 8.29 -26.17 -16.78
N GLY A 198 8.53 -25.60 -17.96
CA GLY A 198 7.85 -25.96 -19.19
C GLY A 198 6.34 -25.73 -19.09
N ALA A 199 5.56 -26.60 -19.72
CA ALA A 199 4.09 -26.52 -19.61
C ALA A 199 3.59 -26.90 -18.20
N LEU A 200 4.23 -27.92 -17.57
CA LEU A 200 3.91 -28.41 -16.21
C LEU A 200 4.94 -29.45 -15.71
N ALA A 201 5.68 -30.11 -16.59
CA ALA A 201 6.53 -31.26 -16.26
C ALA A 201 8.02 -31.05 -16.58
N GLY A 202 8.42 -29.78 -16.73
CA GLY A 202 9.77 -29.46 -17.19
C GLY A 202 9.97 -29.79 -18.68
N THR A 203 11.20 -30.15 -19.03
CA THR A 203 11.60 -30.44 -20.41
C THR A 203 12.66 -31.54 -20.42
N THR A 204 12.88 -32.18 -21.57
CA THR A 204 13.96 -33.17 -21.77
C THR A 204 15.32 -32.52 -22.02
N TYR A 205 15.40 -31.22 -22.22
CA TYR A 205 16.66 -30.48 -22.31
C TYR A 205 17.31 -30.35 -20.93
N PRO A 206 18.65 -30.41 -20.82
CA PRO A 206 19.37 -30.26 -19.55
C PRO A 206 19.46 -28.77 -19.15
N LEU A 207 18.32 -28.14 -18.83
CA LEU A 207 18.28 -26.74 -18.46
C LEU A 207 18.93 -26.49 -17.10
N ASP A 208 19.75 -25.44 -16.98
CA ASP A 208 20.33 -24.98 -15.71
C ASP A 208 19.41 -23.91 -15.09
N ARG A 209 18.39 -24.38 -14.35
CA ARG A 209 17.39 -23.52 -13.70
C ARG A 209 17.98 -22.64 -12.60
N ASP A 210 19.01 -23.11 -11.90
CA ASP A 210 19.72 -22.32 -10.87
C ASP A 210 20.45 -21.13 -11.50
N TYR A 211 21.08 -21.36 -12.66
CA TYR A 211 21.74 -20.28 -13.40
C TYR A 211 20.73 -19.24 -13.91
N THR A 212 19.59 -19.69 -14.43
CA THR A 212 18.52 -18.78 -14.86
C THR A 212 17.96 -17.96 -13.69
N ALA A 213 17.68 -18.60 -12.56
CA ALA A 213 17.25 -17.93 -11.34
C ALA A 213 18.23 -16.85 -10.88
N LYS A 214 19.52 -17.18 -10.86
CA LYS A 214 20.61 -16.25 -10.51
C LYS A 214 20.69 -15.04 -11.45
N LEU A 215 20.58 -15.26 -12.76
CA LEU A 215 20.58 -14.16 -13.76
C LEU A 215 19.43 -13.17 -13.55
N LEU A 216 18.29 -13.69 -13.11
CA LEU A 216 17.08 -12.90 -12.85
C LEU A 216 16.94 -12.39 -11.42
N GLY A 217 17.93 -12.67 -10.53
CA GLY A 217 17.93 -12.21 -9.14
C GLY A 217 16.91 -12.89 -8.25
N PHE A 218 16.51 -14.13 -8.57
CA PHE A 218 15.72 -14.98 -7.69
C PHE A 218 16.61 -15.76 -6.72
N ASP A 219 16.05 -16.17 -5.57
CA ASP A 219 16.75 -16.97 -4.56
C ASP A 219 17.04 -18.40 -5.04
N GLY A 220 16.27 -18.89 -6.01
CA GLY A 220 16.42 -20.19 -6.61
C GLY A 220 15.24 -20.55 -7.52
N PRO A 221 15.26 -21.73 -8.17
CA PRO A 221 14.12 -22.21 -8.98
C PRO A 221 12.99 -22.71 -8.09
N THR A 222 11.74 -22.71 -8.62
CA THR A 222 10.62 -23.41 -8.00
C THR A 222 10.91 -24.92 -7.95
N LEU A 223 10.61 -25.57 -6.81
CA LEU A 223 10.95 -26.98 -6.56
C LEU A 223 9.98 -27.97 -7.21
N ASN A 224 8.83 -27.51 -7.65
CA ASN A 224 7.85 -28.31 -8.39
C ASN A 224 7.43 -27.57 -9.65
N SER A 225 7.59 -28.19 -10.82
CA SER A 225 7.32 -27.55 -12.11
C SER A 225 5.83 -27.34 -12.39
N MET A 226 4.95 -28.14 -11.79
CA MET A 226 3.51 -27.98 -11.93
C MET A 226 3.00 -26.78 -11.09
N ASP A 227 3.51 -26.66 -9.87
CA ASP A 227 3.28 -25.48 -9.00
C ASP A 227 3.90 -24.22 -9.62
N GLY A 228 5.10 -24.32 -10.19
CA GLY A 228 5.79 -23.19 -10.79
C GLY A 228 5.00 -22.45 -11.89
N VAL A 229 4.15 -23.14 -12.64
CA VAL A 229 3.27 -22.55 -13.65
C VAL A 229 1.87 -22.18 -13.13
N SER A 230 1.48 -22.71 -11.97
CA SER A 230 0.15 -22.58 -11.36
C SER A 230 0.09 -21.52 -10.26
N ASP A 231 1.19 -21.25 -9.56
CA ASP A 231 1.25 -20.37 -8.40
C ASP A 231 0.78 -18.94 -8.75
N ARG A 232 -0.20 -18.46 -7.99
CA ARG A 232 -0.68 -17.08 -7.98
C ARG A 232 -0.81 -16.55 -6.54
N ASP A 233 -0.31 -17.28 -5.55
CA ASP A 233 -0.41 -16.90 -4.14
C ASP A 233 0.23 -15.54 -3.89
N TYR A 234 1.37 -15.26 -4.53
CA TYR A 234 2.06 -13.98 -4.44
C TYR A 234 1.22 -12.78 -4.92
N LEU A 235 0.36 -12.97 -5.94
CA LEU A 235 -0.59 -11.94 -6.39
C LEU A 235 -1.73 -11.77 -5.39
N ILE A 236 -2.28 -12.88 -4.87
CA ILE A 236 -3.32 -12.86 -3.84
C ILE A 236 -2.79 -12.15 -2.58
N GLU A 237 -1.57 -12.48 -2.14
CA GLU A 237 -0.92 -11.83 -1.00
C GLU A 237 -0.72 -10.33 -1.25
N LEU A 238 -0.23 -9.94 -2.44
CA LEU A 238 -0.08 -8.53 -2.79
C LEU A 238 -1.42 -7.80 -2.78
N LEU A 239 -2.45 -8.35 -3.43
CA LEU A 239 -3.78 -7.72 -3.46
C LEU A 239 -4.40 -7.63 -2.06
N ALA A 240 -4.19 -8.62 -1.19
CA ALA A 240 -4.63 -8.59 0.20
C ALA A 240 -3.88 -7.51 1.01
N ALA A 241 -2.58 -7.36 0.80
CA ALA A 241 -1.80 -6.30 1.41
C ALA A 241 -2.24 -4.92 0.91
N LEU A 242 -2.45 -4.75 -0.40
CA LEU A 242 -2.96 -3.50 -0.98
C LEU A 242 -4.37 -3.16 -0.49
N ALA A 243 -5.24 -4.16 -0.31
CA ALA A 243 -6.56 -3.97 0.30
C ALA A 243 -6.42 -3.45 1.75
N THR A 244 -5.43 -3.93 2.49
CA THR A 244 -5.14 -3.46 3.86
C THR A 244 -4.59 -2.03 3.84
N VAL A 245 -3.64 -1.71 2.96
CA VAL A 245 -3.13 -0.33 2.76
C VAL A 245 -4.28 0.62 2.45
N MET A 246 -5.14 0.26 1.51
CA MET A 246 -6.28 1.10 1.12
C MET A 246 -7.29 1.26 2.25
N MET A 247 -7.49 0.26 3.10
CA MET A 247 -8.32 0.38 4.31
C MET A 247 -7.72 1.38 5.30
N HIS A 248 -6.41 1.36 5.52
CA HIS A 248 -5.73 2.34 6.37
C HIS A 248 -5.82 3.75 5.78
N LEU A 249 -5.58 3.91 4.47
CA LEU A 249 -5.75 5.19 3.78
C LEU A 249 -7.19 5.70 3.84
N SER A 250 -8.18 4.81 3.71
CA SER A 250 -9.60 5.16 3.81
C SER A 250 -9.95 5.69 5.20
N ARG A 251 -9.46 5.06 6.27
CA ARG A 251 -9.65 5.54 7.65
C ARG A 251 -9.02 6.90 7.87
N PHE A 252 -7.80 7.09 7.39
CA PHE A 252 -7.10 8.36 7.52
C PHE A 252 -7.78 9.46 6.68
N SER A 253 -8.25 9.13 5.49
CA SER A 253 -9.04 10.02 4.65
C SER A 253 -10.31 10.50 5.33
N GLU A 254 -11.03 9.59 6.01
CA GLU A 254 -12.24 9.93 6.77
C GLU A 254 -11.94 10.97 7.84
N GLU A 255 -10.86 10.80 8.61
CA GLU A 255 -10.48 11.78 9.64
C GLU A 255 -10.09 13.13 9.05
N ILE A 256 -9.33 13.15 7.94
CA ILE A 256 -8.98 14.40 7.24
C ILE A 256 -10.26 15.11 6.74
N ILE A 257 -11.23 14.38 6.19
CA ILE A 257 -12.51 14.94 5.75
C ILE A 257 -13.25 15.57 6.93
N ILE A 258 -13.35 14.86 8.05
CA ILE A 258 -13.96 15.37 9.29
C ILE A 258 -13.21 16.62 9.77
N TRP A 259 -11.87 16.56 9.85
CA TRP A 259 -11.05 17.67 10.33
C TRP A 259 -11.09 18.90 9.41
N ASN A 260 -11.30 18.70 8.12
CA ASN A 260 -11.43 19.78 7.15
C ASN A 260 -12.83 20.41 7.12
N SER A 261 -13.83 19.78 7.76
CA SER A 261 -15.21 20.28 7.77
C SER A 261 -15.32 21.64 8.48
N ASN A 262 -16.38 22.38 8.17
CA ASN A 262 -16.66 23.68 8.79
C ASN A 262 -16.90 23.58 10.30
N GLU A 263 -17.34 22.41 10.78
CA GLU A 263 -17.63 22.12 12.18
C GLU A 263 -16.35 21.92 12.98
N TYR A 264 -15.36 21.16 12.43
CA TYR A 264 -14.10 20.87 13.11
C TYR A 264 -13.04 21.93 12.85
N GLN A 265 -12.74 22.22 11.59
CA GLN A 265 -11.72 23.19 11.17
C GLN A 265 -10.32 22.92 11.79
N PHE A 266 -9.94 21.66 11.94
CA PHE A 266 -8.64 21.28 12.50
C PHE A 266 -7.52 21.36 11.48
N VAL A 267 -7.88 21.20 10.20
CA VAL A 267 -6.92 21.24 9.10
C VAL A 267 -7.39 22.16 7.99
N GLU A 268 -6.44 22.58 7.18
CA GLU A 268 -6.68 23.24 5.90
C GLU A 268 -5.82 22.54 4.85
N LEU A 269 -6.47 22.03 3.81
CA LEU A 269 -5.78 21.41 2.69
C LEU A 269 -5.21 22.47 1.76
N ASP A 270 -4.09 22.16 1.12
CA ASP A 270 -3.52 23.02 0.09
C ASP A 270 -4.43 23.08 -1.14
N ASP A 271 -4.41 24.20 -1.86
CA ASP A 271 -5.21 24.41 -3.07
C ASP A 271 -4.88 23.39 -4.17
N ALA A 272 -3.62 22.92 -4.23
CA ALA A 272 -3.18 21.89 -5.16
C ALA A 272 -3.81 20.50 -4.91
N TYR A 273 -4.37 20.27 -3.72
CA TYR A 273 -4.99 19.01 -3.30
C TYR A 273 -6.48 19.17 -2.95
N SER A 274 -7.11 20.23 -3.47
CA SER A 274 -8.51 20.56 -3.22
C SER A 274 -9.18 20.98 -4.51
N THR A 275 -10.51 20.93 -4.56
CA THR A 275 -11.28 21.54 -5.64
C THR A 275 -12.28 22.56 -5.12
N GLY A 276 -12.72 23.46 -5.99
CA GLY A 276 -13.76 24.42 -5.69
C GLY A 276 -15.13 23.97 -6.19
N SER A 277 -16.09 24.87 -6.08
CA SER A 277 -17.42 24.71 -6.67
C SER A 277 -17.64 25.72 -7.78
N SER A 278 -18.23 25.30 -8.89
CA SER A 278 -18.56 26.19 -10.01
C SER A 278 -19.66 27.20 -9.68
N ILE A 279 -20.43 26.97 -8.60
CA ILE A 279 -21.54 27.83 -8.19
C ILE A 279 -21.34 28.48 -6.82
N MET A 280 -20.49 27.91 -5.97
CA MET A 280 -20.24 28.38 -4.60
C MET A 280 -18.77 28.81 -4.45
N PRO A 281 -18.46 30.13 -4.63
CA PRO A 281 -17.06 30.59 -4.67
C PRO A 281 -16.27 30.37 -3.38
N GLN A 282 -16.94 30.20 -2.24
CA GLN A 282 -16.33 29.99 -0.93
C GLN A 282 -16.01 28.52 -0.63
N LYS A 283 -16.49 27.58 -1.48
CA LYS A 283 -16.41 26.15 -1.18
C LYS A 283 -15.05 25.57 -1.61
N LYS A 284 -14.41 24.83 -0.72
CA LYS A 284 -13.18 24.09 -0.94
C LYS A 284 -13.38 22.64 -0.45
N ASN A 285 -13.26 21.69 -1.36
CA ASN A 285 -13.60 20.29 -1.10
C ASN A 285 -12.34 19.45 -0.89
N PRO A 286 -12.38 18.43 0.02
CA PRO A 286 -11.28 17.48 0.25
C PRO A 286 -11.32 16.31 -0.74
N ASP A 287 -11.41 16.57 -2.06
CA ASP A 287 -11.70 15.55 -3.08
C ASP A 287 -10.67 14.43 -3.13
N ILE A 288 -9.39 14.72 -2.85
CA ILE A 288 -8.34 13.69 -2.83
C ILE A 288 -8.63 12.67 -1.74
N ALA A 289 -8.95 13.13 -0.53
CA ALA A 289 -9.29 12.23 0.57
C ALA A 289 -10.58 11.43 0.25
N GLU A 290 -11.59 12.06 -0.34
CA GLU A 290 -12.82 11.39 -0.74
C GLU A 290 -12.59 10.32 -1.80
N LEU A 291 -11.80 10.62 -2.84
CA LEU A 291 -11.48 9.67 -3.91
C LEU A 291 -10.63 8.50 -3.41
N VAL A 292 -9.66 8.74 -2.53
CA VAL A 292 -8.87 7.68 -1.90
C VAL A 292 -9.78 6.74 -1.10
N ARG A 293 -10.68 7.29 -0.30
CA ARG A 293 -11.71 6.52 0.42
C ARG A 293 -12.58 5.70 -0.54
N GLY A 294 -13.06 6.31 -1.62
CA GLY A 294 -13.93 5.65 -2.61
C GLY A 294 -13.22 4.54 -3.40
N LYS A 295 -11.95 4.75 -3.80
CA LYS A 295 -11.17 3.79 -4.58
C LYS A 295 -10.80 2.50 -3.80
N THR A 296 -10.94 2.49 -2.49
CA THR A 296 -10.72 1.32 -1.64
C THR A 296 -11.56 0.12 -2.11
N GLY A 297 -12.83 0.34 -2.44
CA GLY A 297 -13.72 -0.73 -2.93
C GLY A 297 -13.25 -1.37 -4.24
N ARG A 298 -12.56 -0.61 -5.10
CA ARG A 298 -11.99 -1.12 -6.36
C ARG A 298 -10.90 -2.16 -6.09
N VAL A 299 -10.00 -1.90 -5.15
CA VAL A 299 -8.92 -2.82 -4.76
C VAL A 299 -9.50 -4.07 -4.05
N TYR A 300 -10.53 -3.91 -3.22
CA TYR A 300 -11.24 -5.04 -2.63
C TYR A 300 -11.88 -5.94 -3.69
N GLY A 301 -12.50 -5.34 -4.71
CA GLY A 301 -13.07 -6.06 -5.83
C GLY A 301 -12.04 -6.88 -6.60
N ALA A 302 -10.84 -6.32 -6.83
CA ALA A 302 -9.75 -7.01 -7.50
C ALA A 302 -9.26 -8.25 -6.73
N LEU A 303 -9.10 -8.14 -5.41
CA LEU A 303 -8.77 -9.28 -4.54
C LEU A 303 -9.83 -10.38 -4.62
N MET A 304 -11.10 -10.02 -4.53
CA MET A 304 -12.21 -10.98 -4.61
C MET A 304 -12.31 -11.63 -6.00
N SER A 305 -12.04 -10.88 -7.06
CA SER A 305 -11.98 -11.39 -8.42
C SER A 305 -10.91 -12.48 -8.56
N LEU A 306 -9.68 -12.21 -8.11
CA LEU A 306 -8.58 -13.17 -8.21
C LEU A 306 -8.83 -14.43 -7.37
N LEU A 307 -9.28 -14.28 -6.12
CA LEU A 307 -9.65 -15.40 -5.26
C LEU A 307 -10.74 -16.28 -5.91
N THR A 308 -11.71 -15.64 -6.59
CA THR A 308 -12.79 -16.32 -7.27
C THR A 308 -12.31 -17.07 -8.51
N SER A 309 -11.41 -16.47 -9.29
CA SER A 309 -10.83 -17.09 -10.48
C SER A 309 -9.98 -18.31 -10.12
N MET A 310 -9.21 -18.25 -9.03
CA MET A 310 -8.31 -19.32 -8.62
C MET A 310 -9.01 -20.48 -7.91
N LYS A 311 -10.17 -20.24 -7.26
CA LYS A 311 -10.88 -21.31 -6.56
C LYS A 311 -11.33 -22.41 -7.52
N GLY A 312 -11.08 -23.66 -7.20
CA GLY A 312 -11.67 -24.83 -7.88
C GLY A 312 -11.12 -25.14 -9.28
N ILE A 313 -10.13 -24.40 -9.79
CA ILE A 313 -9.42 -24.82 -11.02
C ILE A 313 -8.42 -25.94 -10.70
N PRO A 314 -8.21 -26.91 -11.63
CA PRO A 314 -7.24 -27.96 -11.45
C PRO A 314 -5.79 -27.43 -11.54
N LEU A 315 -4.82 -28.28 -11.16
CA LEU A 315 -3.40 -27.95 -11.18
C LEU A 315 -2.89 -27.60 -12.58
N ALA A 316 -1.68 -27.09 -12.62
CA ALA A 316 -0.99 -26.55 -13.79
C ALA A 316 -1.65 -25.25 -14.29
N TYR A 317 -1.91 -25.14 -15.60
CA TYR A 317 -2.46 -23.93 -16.20
C TYR A 317 -3.82 -24.20 -16.82
N ASN A 318 -4.77 -23.31 -16.54
CA ASN A 318 -6.06 -23.20 -17.20
C ASN A 318 -6.24 -21.76 -17.69
N LYS A 319 -7.00 -21.54 -18.76
CA LYS A 319 -7.19 -20.21 -19.36
C LYS A 319 -7.81 -19.19 -18.40
N ASP A 320 -8.54 -19.67 -17.37
CA ASP A 320 -9.04 -18.87 -16.22
C ASP A 320 -7.94 -17.99 -15.59
N MET A 321 -6.69 -18.48 -15.57
CA MET A 321 -5.55 -17.76 -15.02
C MET A 321 -5.16 -16.51 -15.84
N GLN A 322 -5.72 -16.30 -17.03
CA GLN A 322 -5.53 -15.05 -17.76
C GLN A 322 -6.20 -13.87 -17.05
N GLU A 323 -7.27 -14.15 -16.26
CA GLU A 323 -7.99 -13.18 -15.45
C GLU A 323 -7.20 -12.71 -14.21
N ASP A 324 -5.98 -13.17 -14.01
CA ASP A 324 -5.09 -12.71 -12.95
C ASP A 324 -4.54 -11.30 -13.20
N LYS A 325 -4.45 -10.87 -14.47
CA LYS A 325 -3.71 -9.68 -14.89
C LYS A 325 -4.48 -8.38 -14.70
N GLU A 326 -5.64 -8.25 -15.33
CA GLU A 326 -6.38 -6.99 -15.34
C GLU A 326 -6.74 -6.51 -13.93
N PRO A 327 -7.29 -7.36 -13.02
CA PRO A 327 -7.57 -6.94 -11.66
C PRO A 327 -6.31 -6.58 -10.87
N ALA A 328 -5.21 -7.34 -11.07
CA ALA A 328 -3.95 -7.06 -10.38
C ALA A 328 -3.33 -5.73 -10.85
N PHE A 329 -3.26 -5.50 -12.15
CA PHE A 329 -2.73 -4.27 -12.73
C PHE A 329 -3.53 -3.04 -12.27
N ASP A 330 -4.85 -3.14 -12.30
CA ASP A 330 -5.75 -2.08 -11.86
C ASP A 330 -5.61 -1.75 -10.37
N ALA A 331 -5.54 -2.77 -9.53
CA ALA A 331 -5.37 -2.59 -8.08
C ALA A 331 -4.01 -1.98 -7.73
N ILE A 332 -2.94 -2.45 -8.37
CA ILE A 332 -1.57 -1.94 -8.19
C ILE A 332 -1.50 -0.45 -8.59
N ASP A 333 -1.99 -0.11 -9.78
CA ASP A 333 -1.97 1.28 -10.26
C ASP A 333 -2.84 2.19 -9.39
N THR A 334 -4.00 1.70 -8.96
CA THR A 334 -4.90 2.43 -8.05
C THR A 334 -4.22 2.69 -6.71
N ALA A 335 -3.61 1.69 -6.10
CA ALA A 335 -2.94 1.83 -4.81
C ALA A 335 -1.74 2.78 -4.88
N LYS A 336 -0.86 2.64 -5.91
CA LYS A 336 0.27 3.56 -6.14
C LYS A 336 -0.19 5.00 -6.27
N GLY A 337 -1.23 5.25 -7.07
CA GLY A 337 -1.80 6.58 -7.24
C GLY A 337 -2.35 7.15 -5.93
N CYS A 338 -3.07 6.34 -5.15
CA CYS A 338 -3.63 6.76 -3.86
C CYS A 338 -2.54 7.07 -2.84
N ILE A 339 -1.52 6.21 -2.69
CA ILE A 339 -0.41 6.45 -1.75
C ILE A 339 0.33 7.73 -2.11
N SER A 340 0.67 7.92 -3.38
CA SER A 340 1.42 9.10 -3.85
C SER A 340 0.66 10.40 -3.62
N LEU A 341 -0.61 10.45 -4.02
CA LEU A 341 -1.46 11.65 -3.86
C LEU A 341 -1.72 11.96 -2.38
N PHE A 342 -1.97 10.93 -1.57
CA PHE A 342 -2.19 11.09 -0.14
C PHE A 342 -0.94 11.60 0.58
N THR A 343 0.23 11.07 0.23
CA THR A 343 1.53 11.55 0.75
C THR A 343 1.77 13.02 0.40
N GLY A 344 1.49 13.42 -0.86
CA GLY A 344 1.60 14.80 -1.30
C GLY A 344 0.65 15.74 -0.53
N MET A 345 -0.59 15.31 -0.31
CA MET A 345 -1.57 16.04 0.48
C MET A 345 -1.10 16.22 1.93
N LEU A 346 -0.55 15.17 2.58
CA LEU A 346 -0.02 15.26 3.94
C LEU A 346 1.18 16.20 4.07
N ARG A 347 2.03 16.28 3.06
CA ARG A 347 3.21 17.19 3.06
C ARG A 347 2.85 18.67 3.01
N THR A 348 1.64 18.99 2.60
CA THR A 348 1.19 20.38 2.41
C THR A 348 0.03 20.79 3.33
N ILE A 349 -0.53 19.84 4.08
CA ILE A 349 -1.62 20.08 5.02
C ILE A 349 -1.19 21.04 6.12
N ARG A 350 -2.07 21.98 6.45
CA ARG A 350 -1.86 22.91 7.59
C ARG A 350 -2.75 22.52 8.76
N PHE A 351 -2.13 22.29 9.93
CA PHE A 351 -2.81 22.01 11.17
C PHE A 351 -3.11 23.31 11.94
N LYS A 352 -4.39 23.52 12.27
CA LYS A 352 -4.85 24.71 13.01
C LYS A 352 -4.77 24.44 14.52
N LYS A 353 -3.54 24.59 15.07
CA LYS A 353 -3.21 24.25 16.48
C LYS A 353 -4.18 24.87 17.47
N ASP A 354 -4.48 26.17 17.34
CA ASP A 354 -5.36 26.91 18.25
C ASP A 354 -6.80 26.33 18.26
N ARG A 355 -7.29 25.87 17.08
CA ARG A 355 -8.62 25.25 16.97
C ARG A 355 -8.64 23.88 17.62
N MET A 356 -7.59 23.08 17.45
CA MET A 356 -7.44 21.77 18.08
C MET A 356 -7.40 21.92 19.60
N GLU A 357 -6.57 22.81 20.13
CA GLU A 357 -6.43 23.06 21.56
C GLU A 357 -7.72 23.59 22.17
N ALA A 358 -8.34 24.60 21.57
CA ALA A 358 -9.62 25.11 22.01
C ALA A 358 -10.70 24.01 22.06
N SER A 359 -10.71 23.11 21.07
CA SER A 359 -11.63 21.97 21.07
C SER A 359 -11.32 20.98 22.18
N ALA A 360 -10.05 20.78 22.56
CA ALA A 360 -9.67 19.90 23.67
C ALA A 360 -10.10 20.46 25.03
N ARG A 361 -10.06 21.79 25.21
CA ARG A 361 -10.51 22.46 26.44
C ARG A 361 -12.02 22.36 26.66
N HIS A 362 -12.80 22.23 25.60
CA HIS A 362 -14.25 22.10 25.67
C HIS A 362 -14.67 20.63 25.53
N GLY A 363 -15.52 20.14 26.44
CA GLY A 363 -16.08 18.80 26.41
C GLY A 363 -15.51 17.86 27.49
N PHE A 364 -15.00 18.44 28.56
CA PHE A 364 -14.60 17.72 29.77
C PHE A 364 -13.54 16.64 29.55
N THR A 365 -12.62 16.87 28.60
CA THR A 365 -11.56 15.90 28.25
C THR A 365 -10.61 15.61 29.43
N ASN A 366 -10.56 16.50 30.41
CA ASN A 366 -9.77 16.45 31.63
C ASN A 366 -10.54 15.85 32.83
N ALA A 367 -11.80 15.40 32.67
CA ALA A 367 -12.60 14.84 33.76
C ALA A 367 -11.97 13.59 34.39
N THR A 368 -11.34 12.74 33.60
CA THR A 368 -10.60 11.56 34.11
C THR A 368 -9.47 12.00 35.05
N ASP A 369 -8.75 13.06 34.67
CA ASP A 369 -7.62 13.59 35.45
C ASP A 369 -8.09 14.19 36.77
N ALA A 370 -9.29 14.79 36.82
CA ALA A 370 -9.94 15.22 38.07
C ALA A 370 -10.29 14.04 38.98
N ALA A 371 -10.73 12.91 38.42
CA ALA A 371 -10.97 11.69 39.19
C ALA A 371 -9.65 11.10 39.73
N ASP A 372 -8.60 11.05 38.91
CA ASP A 372 -7.28 10.57 39.32
C ASP A 372 -6.67 11.48 40.41
N TYR A 373 -6.90 12.81 40.33
CA TYR A 373 -6.53 13.74 41.41
C TYR A 373 -7.16 13.35 42.75
N LEU A 374 -8.46 13.10 42.78
CA LEU A 374 -9.15 12.67 43.99
C LEU A 374 -8.65 11.32 44.53
N VAL A 375 -8.33 10.38 43.61
CA VAL A 375 -7.71 9.10 43.99
C VAL A 375 -6.35 9.35 44.64
N GLY A 376 -5.56 10.27 44.12
CA GLY A 376 -4.28 10.70 44.70
C GLY A 376 -4.44 11.33 46.11
N LYS A 377 -5.60 11.89 46.41
CA LYS A 377 -5.97 12.40 47.76
C LYS A 377 -6.58 11.33 48.66
N GLY A 378 -6.65 10.07 48.24
CA GLY A 378 -7.14 8.94 49.04
C GLY A 378 -8.62 8.60 48.87
N VAL A 379 -9.33 9.23 47.92
CA VAL A 379 -10.72 8.87 47.57
C VAL A 379 -10.75 7.60 46.74
N PRO A 380 -11.59 6.59 47.09
CA PRO A 380 -11.72 5.40 46.22
C PRO A 380 -12.17 5.79 44.80
N PHE A 381 -11.64 5.10 43.79
CA PHE A 381 -11.87 5.46 42.35
C PHE A 381 -13.38 5.55 41.99
N ARG A 382 -14.23 4.63 42.50
CA ARG A 382 -15.69 4.68 42.24
C ARG A 382 -16.35 5.93 42.82
N ASP A 383 -15.93 6.35 44.00
CA ASP A 383 -16.45 7.55 44.65
C ASP A 383 -15.93 8.81 43.91
N ALA A 384 -14.63 8.82 43.55
CA ALA A 384 -14.03 9.88 42.74
C ALA A 384 -14.75 10.06 41.40
N HIS A 385 -15.05 8.96 40.69
CA HIS A 385 -15.82 8.98 39.46
C HIS A 385 -17.23 9.57 39.65
N GLY A 386 -17.91 9.19 40.73
CA GLY A 386 -19.24 9.75 41.09
C GLY A 386 -19.19 11.25 41.36
N ILE A 387 -18.18 11.71 42.13
CA ILE A 387 -17.94 13.14 42.43
C ILE A 387 -17.68 13.91 41.13
N VAL A 388 -16.80 13.41 40.25
CA VAL A 388 -16.50 14.09 38.96
C VAL A 388 -17.73 14.10 38.05
N GLY A 389 -18.56 13.05 38.07
CA GLY A 389 -19.86 13.07 37.37
C GLY A 389 -20.77 14.22 37.82
N GLN A 390 -20.80 14.54 39.10
CA GLN A 390 -21.54 15.69 39.63
C GLN A 390 -20.91 17.03 39.20
N LEU A 391 -19.57 17.13 39.18
CA LEU A 391 -18.88 18.32 38.66
C LEU A 391 -19.24 18.58 37.20
N VAL A 392 -19.23 17.54 36.37
CA VAL A 392 -19.57 17.65 34.94
C VAL A 392 -21.01 18.11 34.75
N LEU A 393 -21.96 17.54 35.49
CA LEU A 393 -23.36 17.98 35.44
C LEU A 393 -23.51 19.45 35.89
N TYR A 394 -22.84 19.85 36.94
CA TYR A 394 -22.84 21.24 37.41
C TYR A 394 -22.29 22.20 36.36
N CYS A 395 -21.18 21.83 35.69
CA CYS A 395 -20.61 22.61 34.64
C CYS A 395 -21.53 22.72 33.40
N ILE A 396 -22.19 21.62 33.02
CA ILE A 396 -23.19 21.61 31.94
C ILE A 396 -24.32 22.57 32.22
N ASP A 397 -24.88 22.53 33.42
CA ASP A 397 -26.01 23.39 33.84
C ASP A 397 -25.62 24.88 33.83
N LYS A 398 -24.38 25.20 34.18
CA LYS A 398 -23.84 26.57 34.16
C LYS A 398 -23.24 27.00 32.80
N GLY A 399 -23.03 26.08 31.87
CA GLY A 399 -22.38 26.37 30.59
C GLY A 399 -20.89 26.74 30.70
N ILE A 400 -20.17 26.16 31.68
CA ILE A 400 -18.75 26.41 31.95
C ILE A 400 -17.93 25.14 31.79
N ALA A 401 -16.60 25.25 31.69
CA ALA A 401 -15.68 24.13 31.79
C ALA A 401 -15.27 23.83 33.25
N LEU A 402 -14.62 22.68 33.48
CA LEU A 402 -14.09 22.37 34.82
C LEU A 402 -13.09 23.44 35.29
N ASP A 403 -12.24 23.92 34.38
CA ASP A 403 -11.21 24.92 34.66
C ASP A 403 -11.78 26.28 35.09
N ASP A 404 -13.05 26.56 34.77
CA ASP A 404 -13.74 27.81 35.10
C ASP A 404 -14.41 27.82 36.49
N MET A 405 -14.49 26.65 37.13
CA MET A 405 -15.07 26.53 38.48
C MET A 405 -14.17 27.20 39.51
N THR A 406 -14.79 27.89 40.48
CA THR A 406 -14.09 28.38 41.67
C THR A 406 -13.78 27.24 42.64
N LEU A 407 -12.79 27.44 43.52
CA LEU A 407 -12.44 26.43 44.52
C LEU A 407 -13.60 26.17 45.51
N GLU A 408 -14.38 27.20 45.79
CA GLU A 408 -15.59 27.09 46.62
C GLU A 408 -16.62 26.15 45.96
N GLU A 409 -16.88 26.30 44.69
CA GLU A 409 -17.79 25.43 43.91
C GLU A 409 -17.30 23.97 43.88
N TYR A 410 -16.00 23.75 43.73
CA TYR A 410 -15.39 22.42 43.85
C TYR A 410 -15.65 21.82 45.25
N ARG A 411 -15.46 22.62 46.30
CA ARG A 411 -15.60 22.19 47.72
C ARG A 411 -17.05 21.97 48.13
N GLU A 412 -18.01 22.63 47.51
CA GLU A 412 -19.44 22.35 47.73
C GLU A 412 -19.77 20.90 47.30
N ILE A 413 -19.12 20.36 46.29
CA ILE A 413 -19.34 18.99 45.80
C ILE A 413 -18.48 18.00 46.60
N SER A 414 -17.21 18.36 46.89
CA SER A 414 -16.34 17.54 47.74
C SER A 414 -15.29 18.41 48.46
N PRO A 415 -15.21 18.33 49.79
CA PRO A 415 -14.26 19.13 50.59
C PRO A 415 -12.79 18.70 50.37
N VAL A 416 -12.54 17.61 49.65
CA VAL A 416 -11.19 17.09 49.35
C VAL A 416 -10.44 17.97 48.36
N PHE A 417 -11.15 18.76 47.56
CA PHE A 417 -10.51 19.64 46.56
C PHE A 417 -9.70 20.77 47.20
N GLN A 418 -8.52 20.97 46.68
CA GLN A 418 -7.58 22.03 47.06
C GLN A 418 -7.17 22.82 45.80
N GLU A 419 -6.42 23.90 45.99
CA GLU A 419 -6.02 24.82 44.91
C GLU A 419 -5.21 24.13 43.82
N ASP A 420 -4.48 23.03 44.14
CA ASP A 420 -3.72 22.23 43.23
C ASP A 420 -4.53 21.43 42.17
N ILE A 421 -5.87 21.49 42.27
CA ILE A 421 -6.78 20.90 41.25
C ILE A 421 -6.57 21.58 39.90
N TYR A 422 -6.40 22.89 39.86
CA TYR A 422 -6.24 23.64 38.61
C TYR A 422 -4.99 23.19 37.83
N ASP A 423 -3.89 22.94 38.53
CA ASP A 423 -2.68 22.39 37.90
C ASP A 423 -2.89 20.93 37.45
N ALA A 424 -3.64 20.16 38.25
CA ALA A 424 -3.86 18.74 37.98
C ALA A 424 -4.68 18.50 36.72
N ILE A 425 -5.69 19.36 36.46
CA ILE A 425 -6.61 19.25 35.33
C ILE A 425 -6.27 20.15 34.16
N SER A 426 -5.17 20.95 34.22
CA SER A 426 -4.74 21.70 33.06
C SER A 426 -4.47 20.74 31.89
N ILE A 427 -4.91 21.10 30.70
CA ILE A 427 -4.78 20.23 29.52
C ILE A 427 -3.31 19.83 29.26
N ASP A 428 -2.39 20.75 29.48
CA ASP A 428 -0.94 20.47 29.36
C ASP A 428 -0.48 19.42 30.38
N THR A 429 -0.89 19.54 31.62
CA THR A 429 -0.60 18.56 32.67
C THR A 429 -1.23 17.21 32.37
N CYS A 430 -2.49 17.20 31.94
CA CYS A 430 -3.19 15.98 31.55
C CYS A 430 -2.44 15.19 30.47
N VAL A 431 -1.93 15.86 29.44
CA VAL A 431 -1.13 15.22 28.40
C VAL A 431 0.24 14.79 28.92
N ASN A 432 0.98 15.70 29.58
CA ASN A 432 2.40 15.47 29.92
C ASN A 432 2.63 14.50 31.07
N LYS A 433 1.65 14.27 31.94
CA LYS A 433 1.69 13.20 32.97
C LYS A 433 1.55 11.80 32.40
N ARG A 434 1.08 11.63 31.17
CA ARG A 434 0.96 10.34 30.48
C ARG A 434 2.30 9.95 29.86
N VAL A 435 3.18 9.35 30.66
CA VAL A 435 4.59 9.07 30.32
C VAL A 435 4.90 7.60 30.02
N THR A 436 3.92 6.72 30.08
CA THR A 436 4.12 5.31 29.74
C THR A 436 4.40 5.16 28.23
N THR A 437 5.10 4.10 27.85
CA THR A 437 5.42 3.84 26.42
C THR A 437 4.17 3.90 25.56
N GLY A 438 4.21 4.69 24.50
CA GLY A 438 3.09 4.88 23.58
C GLY A 438 2.02 5.87 24.04
N ALA A 439 2.18 6.53 25.19
CA ALA A 439 1.27 7.56 25.67
C ALA A 439 1.55 8.94 25.03
N PRO A 440 0.61 9.90 25.09
CA PRO A 440 0.71 11.17 24.35
C PRO A 440 1.69 12.20 24.95
N GLY A 441 2.22 11.98 26.16
CA GLY A 441 3.13 12.94 26.80
C GLY A 441 4.41 13.15 25.98
N LYS A 442 4.91 14.39 25.99
CA LYS A 442 6.06 14.79 25.16
C LYS A 442 7.24 13.83 25.26
N LYS A 443 7.66 13.45 26.47
CA LYS A 443 8.78 12.52 26.68
C LYS A 443 8.53 11.14 26.04
N ALA A 444 7.33 10.58 26.20
CA ALA A 444 6.98 9.30 25.60
C ALA A 444 6.96 9.40 24.06
N MET A 445 6.46 10.51 23.51
CA MET A 445 6.48 10.73 22.05
C MET A 445 7.88 10.89 21.50
N GLU A 446 8.77 11.62 22.16
CA GLU A 446 10.17 11.75 21.75
C GLU A 446 10.89 10.40 21.72
N GLU A 447 10.65 9.52 22.69
CA GLU A 447 11.18 8.15 22.71
C GLU A 447 10.63 7.32 21.53
N VAL A 448 9.33 7.36 21.26
CA VAL A 448 8.68 6.65 20.15
C VAL A 448 9.19 7.17 18.80
N ILE A 449 9.29 8.48 18.61
CA ILE A 449 9.86 9.10 17.41
C ILE A 449 11.31 8.63 17.18
N GLY A 450 12.10 8.52 18.24
CA GLY A 450 13.46 7.97 18.17
C GLY A 450 13.49 6.52 17.64
N ILE A 451 12.55 5.68 18.07
CA ILE A 451 12.38 4.30 17.58
C ILE A 451 11.98 4.30 16.10
N TYR A 452 11.03 5.14 15.70
CA TYR A 452 10.59 5.24 14.30
C TYR A 452 11.71 5.74 13.37
N LYS A 453 12.51 6.71 13.81
CA LYS A 453 13.70 7.16 13.08
C LYS A 453 14.71 6.03 12.87
N LYS A 454 14.92 5.21 13.89
CA LYS A 454 15.80 4.04 13.76
C LYS A 454 15.24 3.06 12.73
N TYR A 455 13.96 2.71 12.83
CA TYR A 455 13.28 1.87 11.84
C TYR A 455 13.46 2.39 10.41
N MET A 456 13.20 3.68 10.18
CA MET A 456 13.34 4.28 8.85
C MET A 456 14.78 4.23 8.30
N ARG A 457 15.80 4.29 9.16
CA ARG A 457 17.21 4.15 8.75
C ARG A 457 17.60 2.73 8.39
N GLU A 458 16.99 1.73 9.02
CA GLU A 458 17.25 0.31 8.74
C GLU A 458 16.73 -0.11 7.36
N TYR A 459 15.75 0.62 6.83
CA TYR A 459 15.11 0.36 5.54
C TYR A 459 15.36 1.47 4.49
N SER A 460 16.32 2.37 4.73
CA SER A 460 16.70 3.47 3.80
C SER A 460 17.60 2.98 2.69
#